data_fca4542623b7ae221466d46968af1b57
#
_entry.id   fca4542623b7ae221466d46968af1b57
#
_cell.length_a   1.000
_cell.length_b   1.000
_cell.length_c   1.000
_cell.angle_alpha   90.00
_cell.angle_beta   90.00
_cell.angle_gamma   90.00
#
_symmetry.space_group_name_H-M   'P 1'
#
loop_
_entity.id
_entity.type
_entity.pdbx_description
1 polymer ?
#
loop_
_entity_poly.entity_id
_entity_poly.type
_entity_poly.pdbx_seq_one_letter_code
_entity_poly.pdbx_strand_id
1 'polypeptide(L)'
;MSVKTNIGPKRLVVGAHYGLTEWLLQRVTAVIMAAYTLLLLVVYFIFGNPSYEGWSSLFANQFMKILTLLTFFSLFYHAWVGIRDIWMDYIPATGLRLVLQTLTVLWLVGCLAYSAQILWRV
;
A
#
# COMPACT_ATOMS: atom_id res chain seq x y z
N MET A 1 -46.64 2.03 0.76
CA MET A 1 -46.53 0.73 1.47
C MET A 1 -45.43 -0.14 0.85
N SER A 2 -45.53 -0.42 -0.40
CA SER A 2 -44.57 -1.30 -1.08
C SER A 2 -43.15 -0.72 -1.18
N VAL A 3 -43.01 0.57 -1.04
CA VAL A 3 -41.72 1.27 -1.20
C VAL A 3 -40.71 0.84 -0.12
N LYS A 4 -41.17 0.51 1.06
CA LYS A 4 -40.29 0.17 2.18
C LYS A 4 -39.48 -1.09 1.98
N THR A 5 -40.02 -2.06 1.27
CA THR A 5 -39.41 -3.38 1.14
C THR A 5 -38.31 -3.43 0.08
N ASN A 6 -38.32 -2.51 -0.87
CA ASN A 6 -37.38 -2.56 -1.99
C ASN A 6 -36.06 -1.85 -1.70
N ILE A 7 -36.04 -0.91 -0.77
CA ILE A 7 -34.86 -0.09 -0.52
C ILE A 7 -33.79 -0.83 0.28
N GLY A 8 -34.18 -1.54 1.30
CA GLY A 8 -33.26 -2.21 2.21
C GLY A 8 -32.40 -3.30 1.57
N PRO A 9 -33.00 -4.29 0.86
CA PRO A 9 -32.22 -5.36 0.25
C PRO A 9 -31.21 -4.88 -0.78
N LYS A 10 -31.59 -3.91 -1.58
CA LYS A 10 -30.70 -3.36 -2.60
C LYS A 10 -29.48 -2.69 -2.01
N ARG A 11 -29.64 -1.97 -0.93
CA ARG A 11 -28.51 -1.30 -0.27
C ARG A 11 -27.50 -2.29 0.31
N LEU A 12 -27.99 -3.32 0.95
CA LEU A 12 -27.15 -4.32 1.59
C LEU A 12 -26.28 -5.05 0.57
N VAL A 13 -26.84 -5.43 -0.56
CA VAL A 13 -26.11 -6.14 -1.61
C VAL A 13 -25.01 -5.27 -2.19
N VAL A 14 -25.32 -4.03 -2.55
CA VAL A 14 -24.35 -3.10 -3.18
C VAL A 14 -23.24 -2.74 -2.20
N GLY A 15 -23.56 -2.41 -0.96
CA GLY A 15 -22.56 -2.02 0.04
C GLY A 15 -21.59 -3.15 0.35
N ALA A 16 -22.09 -4.35 0.56
CA ALA A 16 -21.24 -5.50 0.88
C ALA A 16 -20.31 -5.87 -0.28
N HIS A 17 -20.74 -5.68 -1.51
CA HIS A 17 -19.95 -6.05 -2.69
C HIS A 17 -18.66 -5.23 -2.81
N TYR A 18 -18.72 -3.93 -2.65
CA TYR A 18 -17.57 -3.06 -2.86
C TYR A 18 -16.63 -2.99 -1.65
N GLY A 19 -17.16 -3.06 -0.45
CA GLY A 19 -16.35 -2.92 0.77
C GLY A 19 -15.40 -4.10 1.01
N LEU A 20 -15.76 -5.29 0.56
CA LEU A 20 -14.97 -6.49 0.80
C LEU A 20 -13.62 -6.45 0.09
N THR A 21 -13.58 -6.01 -1.16
CA THR A 21 -12.34 -5.97 -1.95
C THR A 21 -11.30 -5.05 -1.30
N GLU A 22 -11.69 -3.84 -0.92
CA GLU A 22 -10.79 -2.89 -0.29
C GLU A 22 -10.31 -3.39 1.07
N TRP A 23 -11.22 -3.95 1.86
CA TRP A 23 -10.87 -4.53 3.16
C TRP A 23 -9.83 -5.64 3.01
N LEU A 24 -10.05 -6.54 2.05
CA LEU A 24 -9.14 -7.67 1.80
C LEU A 24 -7.77 -7.19 1.35
N LEU A 25 -7.72 -6.24 0.41
CA LEU A 25 -6.45 -5.72 -0.12
C LEU A 25 -5.64 -5.00 0.98
N GLN A 26 -6.31 -4.28 1.88
CA GLN A 26 -5.63 -3.67 3.02
C GLN A 26 -4.98 -4.74 3.92
N ARG A 27 -5.67 -5.85 4.16
CA ARG A 27 -5.12 -6.95 4.97
C ARG A 27 -3.97 -7.65 4.28
N VAL A 28 -4.10 -7.95 2.99
CA VAL A 28 -3.06 -8.63 2.21
C VAL A 28 -1.80 -7.76 2.12
N THR A 29 -1.94 -6.49 1.83
CA THR A 29 -0.79 -5.57 1.75
C THR A 29 -0.11 -5.43 3.11
N ALA A 30 -0.88 -5.37 4.19
CA ALA A 30 -0.33 -5.31 5.54
C ALA A 30 0.50 -6.57 5.88
N VAL A 31 0.02 -7.73 5.49
CA VAL A 31 0.73 -9.00 5.72
C VAL A 31 2.05 -9.03 4.93
N ILE A 32 2.03 -8.60 3.67
CA ILE A 32 3.24 -8.54 2.85
C ILE A 32 4.28 -7.61 3.49
N MET A 33 3.86 -6.43 3.93
CA MET A 33 4.75 -5.46 4.57
C MET A 33 5.32 -6.02 5.88
N ALA A 34 4.48 -6.65 6.69
CA ALA A 34 4.92 -7.24 7.96
C ALA A 34 5.91 -8.39 7.75
N ALA A 35 5.64 -9.27 6.79
CA ALA A 35 6.52 -10.39 6.47
C ALA A 35 7.89 -9.90 5.99
N TYR A 36 7.92 -8.89 5.12
CA TYR A 36 9.17 -8.31 4.64
C TYR A 36 9.95 -7.64 5.76
N THR A 37 9.29 -6.90 6.64
CA THR A 37 9.92 -6.27 7.78
C THR A 37 10.56 -7.31 8.71
N LEU A 38 9.84 -8.40 8.97
CA LEU A 38 10.39 -9.51 9.77
C LEU A 38 11.60 -10.14 9.09
N LEU A 39 11.53 -10.32 7.78
CA LEU A 39 12.67 -10.85 7.01
C LEU A 39 13.91 -9.96 7.18
N LEU A 40 13.76 -8.64 7.04
CA LEU A 40 14.88 -7.72 7.22
C LEU A 40 15.41 -7.73 8.65
N LEU A 41 14.55 -7.84 9.65
CA LEU A 41 14.97 -7.91 11.04
C LEU A 41 15.76 -9.21 11.29
N VAL A 42 15.30 -10.33 10.77
CA VAL A 42 16.00 -11.62 10.90
C VAL A 42 17.38 -11.53 10.24
N VAL A 43 17.46 -10.98 9.05
CA VAL A 43 18.74 -10.79 8.35
C VAL A 43 19.68 -9.90 9.18
N TYR A 44 19.16 -8.82 9.72
CA TYR A 44 19.96 -7.91 10.56
C TYR A 44 20.53 -8.61 11.79
N PHE A 45 19.70 -9.39 12.49
CA PHE A 45 20.16 -10.08 13.71
C PHE A 45 21.09 -11.26 13.43
N ILE A 46 20.91 -11.96 12.30
CA ILE A 46 21.77 -13.09 11.95
C ILE A 46 23.17 -12.61 11.52
N PHE A 47 23.22 -11.58 10.68
CA PHE A 47 24.49 -11.10 10.14
C PHE A 47 25.16 -10.05 11.04
N GLY A 48 24.52 -9.69 12.14
CA GLY A 48 25.03 -8.72 13.08
C GLY A 48 24.92 -7.29 12.52
N ASN A 49 25.94 -6.48 12.72
CA ASN A 49 25.95 -5.09 12.31
C ASN A 49 26.45 -4.98 10.85
N PRO A 50 25.57 -5.10 9.85
CA PRO A 50 26.00 -5.16 8.46
C PRO A 50 26.59 -3.84 8.02
N SER A 51 27.71 -3.92 7.32
CA SER A 51 28.34 -2.79 6.65
C SER A 51 27.55 -2.40 5.41
N TYR A 52 27.90 -1.24 4.82
CA TYR A 52 27.33 -0.85 3.55
C TYR A 52 27.48 -1.94 2.49
N GLU A 53 28.64 -2.59 2.45
CA GLU A 53 28.92 -3.66 1.51
C GLU A 53 28.00 -4.86 1.70
N GLY A 54 27.72 -5.22 2.95
CA GLY A 54 26.77 -6.29 3.28
C GLY A 54 25.37 -5.98 2.79
N TRP A 55 24.87 -4.82 3.06
CA TRP A 55 23.55 -4.38 2.58
C TRP A 55 23.50 -4.28 1.06
N SER A 56 24.54 -3.71 0.45
CA SER A 56 24.62 -3.61 -1.00
C SER A 56 24.59 -4.99 -1.66
N SER A 57 25.32 -5.95 -1.12
CA SER A 57 25.30 -7.32 -1.61
C SER A 57 23.93 -7.99 -1.50
N LEU A 58 23.23 -7.75 -0.39
CA LEU A 58 21.89 -8.27 -0.17
C LEU A 58 20.92 -7.76 -1.24
N PHE A 59 20.91 -6.45 -1.47
CA PHE A 59 20.01 -5.83 -2.44
C PHE A 59 20.47 -5.99 -3.89
N ALA A 60 21.71 -6.43 -4.13
CA ALA A 60 22.18 -6.79 -5.45
C ALA A 60 21.57 -8.12 -5.95
N ASN A 61 21.11 -8.96 -5.04
CA ASN A 61 20.45 -10.20 -5.39
C ASN A 61 19.12 -9.95 -6.09
N GLN A 62 18.93 -10.57 -7.26
CA GLN A 62 17.74 -10.33 -8.08
C GLN A 62 16.45 -10.73 -7.37
N PHE A 63 16.46 -11.82 -6.63
CA PHE A 63 15.29 -12.24 -5.85
C PHE A 63 14.94 -11.19 -4.80
N MET A 64 15.93 -10.66 -4.11
CA MET A 64 15.72 -9.63 -3.09
C MET A 64 15.19 -8.34 -3.69
N LYS A 65 15.65 -7.95 -4.88
CA LYS A 65 15.14 -6.77 -5.59
C LYS A 65 13.66 -6.93 -5.92
N ILE A 66 13.25 -8.09 -6.43
CA ILE A 66 11.87 -8.37 -6.78
C ILE A 66 10.99 -8.35 -5.54
N LEU A 67 11.46 -8.97 -4.46
CA LEU A 67 10.72 -9.02 -3.20
C LEU A 67 10.54 -7.63 -2.60
N THR A 68 11.58 -6.80 -2.65
CA THR A 68 11.55 -5.41 -2.20
C THR A 68 10.59 -4.58 -3.03
N LEU A 69 10.61 -4.75 -4.34
CA LEU A 69 9.71 -4.03 -5.24
C LEU A 69 8.25 -4.41 -4.98
N LEU A 70 7.98 -5.69 -4.79
CA LEU A 70 6.64 -6.17 -4.44
C LEU A 70 6.15 -5.53 -3.14
N THR A 71 7.03 -5.43 -2.15
CA THR A 71 6.72 -4.80 -0.86
C THR A 71 6.45 -3.30 -1.04
N PHE A 72 7.20 -2.61 -1.90
CA PHE A 72 6.95 -1.20 -2.19
C PHE A 72 5.59 -0.99 -2.86
N PHE A 73 5.19 -1.82 -3.81
CA PHE A 73 3.85 -1.77 -4.37
C PHE A 73 2.79 -1.94 -3.29
N SER A 74 2.97 -2.89 -2.40
CA SER A 74 2.06 -3.11 -1.27
C SER A 74 2.01 -1.90 -0.35
N LEU A 75 3.16 -1.34 -0.02
CA LEU A 75 3.27 -0.16 0.84
C LEU A 75 2.54 1.05 0.24
N PHE A 76 2.78 1.34 -1.03
CA PHE A 76 2.19 2.52 -1.65
C PHE A 76 0.70 2.34 -1.90
N TYR A 77 0.24 1.14 -2.23
CA TYR A 77 -1.19 0.86 -2.31
C TYR A 77 -1.87 0.99 -0.94
N HIS A 78 -1.27 0.41 0.09
CA HIS A 78 -1.77 0.49 1.46
C HIS A 78 -1.85 1.95 1.94
N ALA A 79 -0.80 2.72 1.70
CA ALA A 79 -0.76 4.14 2.03
C ALA A 79 -1.82 4.93 1.25
N TRP A 80 -2.00 4.63 -0.03
CA TRP A 80 -3.00 5.28 -0.86
C TRP A 80 -4.41 5.09 -0.30
N VAL A 81 -4.77 3.87 0.03
CA VAL A 81 -6.10 3.58 0.58
C VAL A 81 -6.30 4.32 1.92
N GLY A 82 -5.29 4.30 2.79
CA GLY A 82 -5.36 4.98 4.07
C GLY A 82 -5.49 6.49 3.93
N ILE A 83 -4.68 7.12 3.07
CA ILE A 83 -4.72 8.56 2.85
C ILE A 83 -6.02 8.97 2.16
N ARG A 84 -6.46 8.19 1.17
CA ARG A 84 -7.74 8.44 0.51
C ARG A 84 -8.89 8.47 1.51
N ASP A 85 -8.92 7.51 2.43
CA ASP A 85 -9.97 7.46 3.44
C ASP A 85 -9.91 8.68 4.37
N ILE A 86 -8.73 9.17 4.72
CA ILE A 86 -8.57 10.40 5.50
C ILE A 86 -9.12 11.60 4.73
N TRP A 87 -8.79 11.75 3.45
CA TRP A 87 -9.31 12.85 2.65
C TRP A 87 -10.83 12.80 2.51
N MET A 88 -11.39 11.60 2.36
CA MET A 88 -12.84 11.43 2.24
C MET A 88 -13.58 11.75 3.54
N ASP A 89 -12.98 11.44 4.69
CA ASP A 89 -13.62 11.64 5.99
C ASP A 89 -13.49 13.08 6.50
N TYR A 90 -12.36 13.75 6.25
CA TYR A 90 -12.06 15.04 6.87
C TYR A 90 -12.20 16.24 5.94
N ILE A 91 -12.25 16.04 4.63
CA ILE A 91 -12.36 17.13 3.66
C ILE A 91 -13.74 17.09 3.01
N PRO A 92 -14.67 18.00 3.39
CA PRO A 92 -16.04 17.99 2.84
C PRO A 92 -16.14 18.53 1.42
N ALA A 93 -15.24 19.45 1.03
CA ALA A 93 -15.30 20.09 -0.29
C ALA A 93 -14.84 19.11 -1.38
N THR A 94 -15.72 18.82 -2.34
CA THR A 94 -15.43 17.86 -3.41
C THR A 94 -14.25 18.27 -4.27
N GLY A 95 -14.16 19.54 -4.66
CA GLY A 95 -13.06 20.03 -5.49
C GLY A 95 -11.71 19.92 -4.80
N LEU A 96 -11.61 20.35 -3.55
CA LEU A 96 -10.39 20.26 -2.76
C LEU A 96 -10.00 18.81 -2.52
N ARG A 97 -10.97 17.95 -2.25
CA ARG A 97 -10.73 16.51 -2.04
C ARG A 97 -10.14 15.85 -3.27
N LEU A 98 -10.66 16.16 -4.45
CA LEU A 98 -10.13 15.65 -5.72
C LEU A 98 -8.70 16.10 -5.97
N VAL A 99 -8.40 17.37 -5.70
CA VAL A 99 -7.03 17.90 -5.84
C VAL A 99 -6.08 17.19 -4.90
N LEU A 100 -6.46 17.01 -3.64
CA LEU A 100 -5.62 16.33 -2.65
C LEU A 100 -5.39 14.86 -3.01
N GLN A 101 -6.41 14.17 -3.48
CA GLN A 101 -6.28 12.78 -3.94
C GLN A 101 -5.35 12.67 -5.14
N THR A 102 -5.47 13.57 -6.10
CA THR A 102 -4.60 13.59 -7.28
C THR A 102 -3.14 13.85 -6.90
N LEU A 103 -2.89 14.84 -6.05
CA LEU A 103 -1.54 15.14 -5.57
C LEU A 103 -0.93 13.96 -4.80
N THR A 104 -1.73 13.28 -3.99
CA THR A 104 -1.28 12.10 -3.25
C THR A 104 -0.87 10.98 -4.19
N VAL A 105 -1.67 10.68 -5.21
CA VAL A 105 -1.35 9.65 -6.20
C VAL A 105 -0.06 9.99 -6.94
N LEU A 106 0.09 11.24 -7.39
CA LEU A 106 1.29 11.67 -8.10
C LEU A 106 2.53 11.54 -7.22
N TRP A 107 2.43 11.91 -5.96
CA TRP A 107 3.53 11.80 -5.02
C TRP A 107 3.92 10.34 -4.76
N LEU A 108 2.94 9.49 -4.52
CA LEU A 108 3.18 8.06 -4.27
C LEU A 108 3.78 7.37 -5.49
N VAL A 109 3.27 7.64 -6.69
CA VAL A 109 3.82 7.09 -7.93
C VAL A 109 5.25 7.58 -8.16
N GLY A 110 5.51 8.86 -7.90
CA GLY A 110 6.86 9.41 -7.99
C GLY A 110 7.82 8.75 -7.02
N CYS A 111 7.40 8.53 -5.79
CA CYS A 111 8.20 7.83 -4.78
C CYS A 111 8.48 6.38 -5.18
N LEU A 112 7.47 5.69 -5.72
CA LEU A 112 7.63 4.32 -6.19
C LEU A 112 8.63 4.23 -7.34
N ALA A 113 8.51 5.11 -8.32
CA ALA A 113 9.43 5.16 -9.46
C ALA A 113 10.86 5.45 -8.99
N TYR A 114 11.04 6.38 -8.08
CA TYR A 114 12.36 6.71 -7.54
C TYR A 114 12.93 5.53 -6.74
N SER A 115 12.12 4.86 -5.95
CA SER A 115 12.52 3.67 -5.20
C SER A 115 12.99 2.55 -6.12
N ALA A 116 12.27 2.31 -7.22
CA ALA A 116 12.64 1.32 -8.21
C ALA A 116 13.98 1.67 -8.88
N GLN A 117 14.20 2.94 -9.19
CA GLN A 117 15.45 3.41 -9.76
C GLN A 117 16.63 3.15 -8.83
N ILE A 118 16.48 3.49 -7.55
CA ILE A 118 17.53 3.24 -6.55
C ILE A 118 17.82 1.75 -6.44
N LEU A 119 16.78 0.94 -6.38
CA LEU A 119 16.89 -0.49 -6.18
C LEU A 119 17.67 -1.17 -7.31
N TRP A 120 17.47 -0.73 -8.56
CA TRP A 120 18.16 -1.32 -9.70
C TRP A 120 19.57 -0.77 -9.93
N ARG A 121 19.98 0.25 -9.20
CA ARG A 121 21.37 0.72 -9.20
C ARG A 121 22.29 -0.09 -8.30
N VAL A 122 21.73 -0.78 -7.37
CA VAL A 122 22.50 -1.65 -6.46
C VAL A 122 22.89 -3.00 -7.12
#